data_ffe929071531331b95b16ea1f19a2089
#
_entry.id   ffe929071531331b95b16ea1f19a2089
#
_cell.length_a   1.000
_cell.length_b   1.000
_cell.length_c   1.000
_cell.angle_alpha   90.00
_cell.angle_beta   90.00
_cell.angle_gamma   90.00
#
_symmetry.space_group_name_H-M   'P 1'
#
loop_
_entity.id
_entity.type
_entity.pdbx_description
1 polymer ?
#
loop_
_entity_poly.entity_id
_entity_poly.type
_entity_poly.pdbx_seq_one_letter_code
_entity_poly.pdbx_strand_id
1 'polypeptide(L)'
;MIALLGGTGYIGRQFAAALGRQGLPFVAPSRSDVDYTRFGVLLEFLGRTKPDFLINAAGYTGKPNVDACESNRADTLQGNALFPATVAHACAALGLPWGHVSSGCIFSGAKVTLDGHSRLEPDLSLPPLQSLLRNNPGAFHGFTEEDEPNFSFRRPPCSFYSGSKALGEEAVRGVGQNYIWRLRIPFDEFDNPRNFLSKLQNYPKVYDNVNSLSHRADFVDACLELWRRRAPFGVYNVTNPGFVTSRQVVEMIQNILKPRRAFDFWANDQEFYRVAAKTPRSNCILDVSKLLAAGVPLRPVGQALADALRQWRPLP
;
A
#
# COMPACT_ATOMS: atom_id res chain seq x y z
N MET A 1 -12.59 -14.85 -16.98
CA MET A 1 -13.35 -14.10 -15.94
C MET A 1 -12.50 -13.94 -14.69
N ILE A 2 -12.56 -12.80 -13.98
CA ILE A 2 -11.76 -12.51 -12.77
C ILE A 2 -12.65 -12.58 -11.52
N ALA A 3 -12.18 -13.19 -10.44
CA ALA A 3 -12.82 -13.08 -9.12
C ALA A 3 -12.15 -11.95 -8.32
N LEU A 4 -12.93 -10.99 -7.80
CA LEU A 4 -12.44 -9.85 -7.02
C LEU A 4 -13.00 -9.91 -5.60
N LEU A 5 -12.17 -10.25 -4.60
CA LEU A 5 -12.52 -10.20 -3.20
C LEU A 5 -12.23 -8.80 -2.64
N GLY A 6 -13.14 -8.28 -1.82
CA GLY A 6 -13.02 -6.93 -1.26
C GLY A 6 -13.36 -5.80 -2.25
N GLY A 7 -14.17 -6.05 -3.27
CA GLY A 7 -14.57 -5.11 -4.32
C GLY A 7 -15.21 -3.81 -3.80
N THR A 8 -15.80 -3.79 -2.59
CA THR A 8 -16.40 -2.61 -1.97
C THR A 8 -15.40 -1.70 -1.24
N GLY A 9 -14.16 -2.18 -1.03
CA GLY A 9 -13.08 -1.43 -0.36
C GLY A 9 -12.50 -0.32 -1.23
N TYR A 10 -11.67 0.56 -0.62
CA TYR A 10 -11.05 1.69 -1.33
C TYR A 10 -10.22 1.26 -2.54
N ILE A 11 -9.39 0.24 -2.40
CA ILE A 11 -8.60 -0.31 -3.52
C ILE A 11 -9.46 -1.23 -4.40
N GLY A 12 -10.34 -2.04 -3.80
CA GLY A 12 -11.21 -2.96 -4.55
C GLY A 12 -12.13 -2.26 -5.54
N ARG A 13 -12.71 -1.11 -5.17
CA ARG A 13 -13.52 -0.30 -6.10
C ARG A 13 -12.72 0.18 -7.31
N GLN A 14 -11.43 0.47 -7.13
CA GLN A 14 -10.56 0.85 -8.25
C GLN A 14 -10.29 -0.33 -9.17
N PHE A 15 -10.09 -1.54 -8.63
CA PHE A 15 -10.03 -2.76 -9.45
C PHE A 15 -11.33 -2.97 -10.22
N ALA A 16 -12.50 -2.91 -9.57
CA ALA A 16 -13.78 -3.06 -10.24
C ALA A 16 -13.96 -2.04 -11.38
N ALA A 17 -13.62 -0.76 -11.13
CA ALA A 17 -13.67 0.28 -12.15
C ALA A 17 -12.70 0.02 -13.31
N ALA A 18 -11.46 -0.42 -13.03
CA ALA A 18 -10.47 -0.72 -14.06
C ALA A 18 -10.89 -1.93 -14.91
N LEU A 19 -11.38 -3.00 -14.29
CA LEU A 19 -11.88 -4.18 -14.98
C LEU A 19 -13.07 -3.84 -15.90
N GLY A 20 -14.01 -3.02 -15.40
CA GLY A 20 -15.14 -2.55 -16.19
C GLY A 20 -14.71 -1.69 -17.39
N ARG A 21 -13.78 -0.73 -17.19
CA ARG A 21 -13.25 0.10 -18.29
C ARG A 21 -12.52 -0.72 -19.36
N GLN A 22 -11.85 -1.81 -18.96
CA GLN A 22 -11.11 -2.69 -19.87
C GLN A 22 -11.98 -3.77 -20.49
N GLY A 23 -13.29 -3.82 -20.18
CA GLY A 23 -14.20 -4.85 -20.69
C GLY A 23 -13.87 -6.27 -20.20
N LEU A 24 -13.13 -6.39 -19.09
CA LEU A 24 -12.76 -7.68 -18.52
C LEU A 24 -13.90 -8.22 -17.64
N PRO A 25 -14.47 -9.39 -17.95
CA PRO A 25 -15.56 -9.95 -17.15
C PRO A 25 -15.06 -10.31 -15.75
N PHE A 26 -15.80 -9.90 -14.71
CA PHE A 26 -15.46 -10.20 -13.32
C PHE A 26 -16.69 -10.42 -12.44
N VAL A 27 -16.48 -11.12 -11.34
CA VAL A 27 -17.43 -11.26 -10.23
C VAL A 27 -16.80 -10.67 -8.96
N ALA A 28 -17.56 -9.92 -8.19
CA ALA A 28 -17.11 -9.29 -6.97
C ALA A 28 -18.12 -9.52 -5.83
N PRO A 29 -18.14 -10.72 -5.23
CA PRO A 29 -19.10 -11.04 -4.19
C PRO A 29 -18.86 -10.20 -2.94
N SER A 30 -19.92 -9.78 -2.27
CA SER A 30 -19.82 -9.28 -0.91
C SER A 30 -19.69 -10.44 0.09
N ARG A 31 -19.24 -10.15 1.32
CA ARG A 31 -19.21 -11.18 2.38
C ARG A 31 -20.59 -11.66 2.82
N SER A 32 -21.64 -10.88 2.57
CA SER A 32 -23.02 -11.29 2.81
C SER A 32 -23.53 -12.27 1.75
N ASP A 33 -23.01 -12.19 0.52
CA ASP A 33 -23.39 -13.11 -0.57
C ASP A 33 -22.60 -14.42 -0.49
N VAL A 34 -21.32 -14.31 -0.19
CA VAL A 34 -20.39 -15.44 -0.06
C VAL A 34 -19.46 -15.17 1.11
N ASP A 35 -19.56 -15.92 2.20
CA ASP A 35 -18.60 -15.83 3.29
C ASP A 35 -17.24 -16.44 2.90
N TYR A 36 -16.55 -15.76 1.98
CA TYR A 36 -15.27 -16.17 1.45
C TYR A 36 -14.13 -16.17 2.49
N THR A 37 -14.40 -15.80 3.75
CA THR A 37 -13.43 -15.96 4.84
C THR A 37 -13.30 -17.42 5.30
N ARG A 38 -14.27 -18.26 4.96
CA ARG A 38 -14.29 -19.69 5.26
C ARG A 38 -13.77 -20.48 4.07
N PHE A 39 -12.74 -21.29 4.30
CA PHE A 39 -12.05 -22.06 3.25
C PHE A 39 -13.01 -22.86 2.37
N GLY A 40 -13.90 -23.68 2.93
CA GLY A 40 -14.84 -24.51 2.16
C GLY A 40 -15.80 -23.70 1.30
N VAL A 41 -16.31 -22.56 1.82
CA VAL A 41 -17.21 -21.67 1.08
C VAL A 41 -16.48 -20.98 -0.07
N LEU A 42 -15.24 -20.51 0.17
CA LEU A 42 -14.41 -19.92 -0.88
C LEU A 42 -14.07 -20.94 -1.97
N LEU A 43 -13.67 -22.16 -1.57
CA LEU A 43 -13.32 -23.23 -2.50
C LEU A 43 -14.51 -23.61 -3.40
N GLU A 44 -15.71 -23.77 -2.81
CA GLU A 44 -16.94 -24.05 -3.55
C GLU A 44 -17.28 -22.91 -4.53
N PHE A 45 -17.22 -21.67 -4.06
CA PHE A 45 -17.47 -20.49 -4.90
C PHE A 45 -16.52 -20.45 -6.10
N LEU A 46 -15.22 -20.63 -5.89
CA LEU A 46 -14.21 -20.64 -6.96
C LEU A 46 -14.37 -21.82 -7.89
N GLY A 47 -14.67 -23.01 -7.37
CA GLY A 47 -14.94 -24.22 -8.17
C GLY A 47 -16.17 -24.09 -9.08
N ARG A 48 -17.20 -23.38 -8.62
CA ARG A 48 -18.42 -23.11 -9.39
C ARG A 48 -18.22 -21.99 -10.41
N THR A 49 -17.55 -20.88 -10.04
CA THR A 49 -17.36 -19.71 -10.90
C THR A 49 -16.22 -19.90 -11.91
N LYS A 50 -15.24 -20.74 -11.60
CA LYS A 50 -14.06 -21.07 -12.44
C LYS A 50 -13.38 -19.82 -13.03
N PRO A 51 -12.94 -18.88 -12.20
CA PRO A 51 -12.24 -17.70 -12.70
C PRO A 51 -10.85 -18.08 -13.24
N ASP A 52 -10.32 -17.29 -14.17
CA ASP A 52 -8.96 -17.43 -14.70
C ASP A 52 -7.91 -16.81 -13.78
N PHE A 53 -8.34 -15.88 -12.92
CA PHE A 53 -7.51 -15.16 -11.97
C PHE A 53 -8.32 -14.66 -10.78
N LEU A 54 -7.72 -14.65 -9.60
CA LEU A 54 -8.34 -14.06 -8.41
C LEU A 54 -7.54 -12.83 -7.94
N ILE A 55 -8.24 -11.76 -7.58
CA ILE A 55 -7.68 -10.56 -6.94
C ILE A 55 -8.20 -10.48 -5.51
N ASN A 56 -7.29 -10.51 -4.53
CA ASN A 56 -7.63 -10.26 -3.13
C ASN A 56 -7.25 -8.83 -2.73
N ALA A 57 -8.22 -7.92 -2.77
CA ALA A 57 -8.13 -6.55 -2.27
C ALA A 57 -8.80 -6.38 -0.90
N ALA A 58 -9.22 -7.47 -0.25
CA ALA A 58 -9.77 -7.45 1.09
C ALA A 58 -8.64 -7.46 2.14
N GLY A 59 -8.90 -6.78 3.25
CA GLY A 59 -8.01 -6.70 4.39
C GLY A 59 -8.60 -5.81 5.47
N TYR A 60 -7.93 -5.72 6.61
CA TYR A 60 -8.34 -4.88 7.75
C TYR A 60 -7.34 -3.75 7.97
N THR A 61 -7.78 -2.50 7.96
CA THR A 61 -6.91 -1.31 8.10
C THR A 61 -7.27 -0.44 9.30
N GLY A 62 -8.20 -0.87 10.15
CA GLY A 62 -8.74 -0.08 11.24
C GLY A 62 -9.61 1.11 10.79
N LYS A 63 -10.38 1.64 11.72
CA LYS A 63 -11.16 2.88 11.57
C LYS A 63 -11.06 3.67 12.88
N PRO A 64 -10.74 4.97 12.86
CA PRO A 64 -10.53 5.85 11.71
C PRO A 64 -9.16 5.65 11.04
N ASN A 65 -8.19 5.04 11.72
CA ASN A 65 -6.82 4.82 11.23
C ASN A 65 -6.22 3.53 11.81
N VAL A 66 -4.93 3.28 11.56
CA VAL A 66 -4.23 2.07 11.99
C VAL A 66 -4.11 1.89 13.51
N ASP A 67 -4.30 2.94 14.32
CA ASP A 67 -4.28 2.81 15.79
C ASP A 67 -5.40 1.89 16.30
N ALA A 68 -6.53 1.81 15.57
CA ALA A 68 -7.60 0.88 15.89
C ALA A 68 -7.20 -0.60 15.78
N CYS A 69 -6.14 -0.91 15.05
CA CYS A 69 -5.61 -2.28 14.96
C CYS A 69 -4.99 -2.75 16.28
N GLU A 70 -4.52 -1.81 17.12
CA GLU A 70 -3.95 -2.14 18.44
C GLU A 70 -5.00 -2.69 19.41
N SER A 71 -6.24 -2.20 19.29
CA SER A 71 -7.37 -2.65 20.13
C SER A 71 -8.22 -3.76 19.47
N ASN A 72 -8.15 -3.89 18.14
CA ASN A 72 -8.90 -4.91 17.38
C ASN A 72 -7.95 -5.96 16.77
N ARG A 73 -7.12 -6.57 17.62
CA ARG A 73 -6.04 -7.46 17.19
C ARG A 73 -6.55 -8.71 16.49
N ALA A 74 -7.61 -9.32 16.98
CA ALA A 74 -8.21 -10.52 16.38
C ALA A 74 -8.69 -10.25 14.95
N ASP A 75 -9.49 -9.20 14.73
CA ASP A 75 -9.95 -8.82 13.39
C ASP A 75 -8.80 -8.43 12.47
N THR A 76 -7.75 -7.80 13.03
CA THR A 76 -6.57 -7.41 12.28
C THR A 76 -5.79 -8.63 11.81
N LEU A 77 -5.56 -9.62 12.66
CA LEU A 77 -4.91 -10.89 12.28
C LEU A 77 -5.79 -11.67 11.30
N GLN A 78 -7.10 -11.77 11.59
CA GLN A 78 -8.02 -12.45 10.70
C GLN A 78 -8.00 -11.85 9.29
N GLY A 79 -8.09 -10.53 9.17
CA GLY A 79 -8.17 -9.86 7.86
C GLY A 79 -6.84 -9.77 7.10
N ASN A 80 -5.70 -9.70 7.81
CA ASN A 80 -4.40 -9.40 7.19
C ASN A 80 -3.45 -10.59 7.12
N ALA A 81 -3.66 -11.65 7.89
CA ALA A 81 -2.81 -12.84 7.89
C ALA A 81 -3.61 -14.12 7.59
N LEU A 82 -4.62 -14.45 8.38
CA LEU A 82 -5.35 -15.71 8.24
C LEU A 82 -6.19 -15.76 6.96
N PHE A 83 -6.89 -14.68 6.63
CA PHE A 83 -7.70 -14.63 5.41
C PHE A 83 -6.84 -14.72 4.13
N PRO A 84 -5.74 -13.98 3.94
CA PRO A 84 -4.82 -14.21 2.82
C PRO A 84 -4.31 -15.65 2.73
N ALA A 85 -3.97 -16.29 3.86
CA ALA A 85 -3.59 -17.70 3.89
C ALA A 85 -4.73 -18.62 3.39
N THR A 86 -5.98 -18.37 3.83
CA THR A 86 -7.16 -19.09 3.34
C THR A 86 -7.30 -18.97 1.82
N VAL A 87 -7.13 -17.76 1.26
CA VAL A 87 -7.16 -17.52 -0.19
C VAL A 87 -6.05 -18.29 -0.89
N ALA A 88 -4.82 -18.24 -0.36
CA ALA A 88 -3.67 -18.92 -0.93
C ALA A 88 -3.91 -20.44 -1.05
N HIS A 89 -4.40 -21.06 0.01
CA HIS A 89 -4.69 -22.49 0.01
C HIS A 89 -5.84 -22.87 -0.91
N ALA A 90 -6.91 -22.08 -0.98
CA ALA A 90 -8.03 -22.31 -1.91
C ALA A 90 -7.58 -22.19 -3.36
N CYS A 91 -6.78 -21.18 -3.70
CA CYS A 91 -6.22 -21.00 -5.03
C CYS A 91 -5.23 -22.12 -5.38
N ALA A 92 -4.37 -22.53 -4.46
CA ALA A 92 -3.44 -23.64 -4.69
C ALA A 92 -4.16 -24.96 -4.94
N ALA A 93 -5.24 -25.26 -4.19
CA ALA A 93 -6.05 -26.47 -4.38
C ALA A 93 -6.73 -26.54 -5.77
N LEU A 94 -6.98 -25.39 -6.41
CA LEU A 94 -7.60 -25.29 -7.74
C LEU A 94 -6.60 -24.99 -8.87
N GLY A 95 -5.30 -24.85 -8.56
CA GLY A 95 -4.31 -24.39 -9.54
C GLY A 95 -4.59 -22.98 -10.06
N LEU A 96 -5.35 -22.17 -9.32
CA LEU A 96 -5.80 -20.85 -9.73
C LEU A 96 -4.73 -19.79 -9.42
N PRO A 97 -4.19 -19.07 -10.42
CA PRO A 97 -3.29 -17.95 -10.18
C PRO A 97 -4.04 -16.77 -9.56
N TRP A 98 -3.35 -16.02 -8.68
CA TRP A 98 -3.99 -14.93 -7.96
C TRP A 98 -3.04 -13.79 -7.57
N GLY A 99 -3.60 -12.66 -7.15
CA GLY A 99 -2.85 -11.51 -6.67
C GLY A 99 -3.39 -10.99 -5.35
N HIS A 100 -2.48 -10.63 -4.43
CA HIS A 100 -2.79 -10.11 -3.10
C HIS A 100 -2.32 -8.67 -2.92
N VAL A 101 -3.23 -7.80 -2.51
CA VAL A 101 -2.88 -6.42 -2.11
C VAL A 101 -2.27 -6.42 -0.73
N SER A 102 -0.96 -6.30 -0.68
CA SER A 102 -0.17 -6.12 0.55
C SER A 102 0.21 -4.65 0.75
N SER A 103 1.17 -4.37 1.61
CA SER A 103 1.56 -3.01 1.96
C SER A 103 3.05 -2.89 2.26
N GLY A 104 3.69 -1.82 1.78
CA GLY A 104 5.04 -1.46 2.18
C GLY A 104 5.19 -0.98 3.63
N CYS A 105 4.10 -0.95 4.41
CA CYS A 105 4.15 -0.60 5.83
C CYS A 105 4.95 -1.59 6.71
N ILE A 106 5.40 -2.69 6.13
CA ILE A 106 6.28 -3.67 6.76
C ILE A 106 7.75 -3.22 6.82
N PHE A 107 8.03 -2.05 6.25
CA PHE A 107 9.36 -1.42 6.28
C PHE A 107 9.29 -0.06 6.98
N SER A 108 10.42 0.37 7.57
CA SER A 108 10.66 1.72 8.05
C SER A 108 12.06 2.18 7.67
N GLY A 109 12.19 3.42 7.16
CA GLY A 109 13.44 4.02 6.76
C GLY A 109 13.80 3.83 5.29
N ALA A 110 15.09 3.86 5.03
CA ALA A 110 15.72 3.65 3.72
C ALA A 110 17.16 3.19 3.88
N LYS A 111 17.74 2.67 2.82
CA LYS A 111 19.20 2.48 2.72
C LYS A 111 19.81 3.82 2.31
N VAL A 112 20.83 4.27 3.01
CA VAL A 112 21.52 5.53 2.72
C VAL A 112 22.97 5.22 2.37
N THR A 113 23.41 5.65 1.19
CA THR A 113 24.78 5.46 0.71
C THR A 113 25.53 6.77 0.77
N LEU A 114 26.61 6.80 1.57
CA LEU A 114 27.54 7.92 1.72
C LEU A 114 28.98 7.39 1.59
N ASP A 115 29.81 8.05 0.84
CA ASP A 115 31.22 7.72 0.66
C ASP A 115 31.45 6.23 0.28
N GLY A 116 30.55 5.67 -0.54
CA GLY A 116 30.61 4.28 -0.97
C GLY A 116 30.09 3.25 0.05
N HIS A 117 29.67 3.68 1.25
CA HIS A 117 29.13 2.82 2.29
C HIS A 117 27.60 2.96 2.37
N SER A 118 26.89 1.83 2.27
CA SER A 118 25.44 1.80 2.42
C SER A 118 25.06 1.29 3.81
N ARG A 119 24.16 2.01 4.48
CA ARG A 119 23.61 1.59 5.78
C ARG A 119 22.10 1.79 5.82
N LEU A 120 21.44 0.98 6.66
CA LEU A 120 20.02 1.12 6.91
C LEU A 120 19.78 2.22 7.94
N GLU A 121 18.98 3.21 7.56
CA GLU A 121 18.49 4.28 8.45
C GLU A 121 16.98 4.06 8.67
N PRO A 122 16.58 3.56 9.84
CA PRO A 122 15.18 3.25 10.11
C PRO A 122 14.31 4.48 10.38
N ASP A 123 14.95 5.60 10.77
CA ASP A 123 14.28 6.86 11.09
C ASP A 123 14.82 7.99 10.20
N LEU A 124 14.06 8.35 9.19
CA LEU A 124 14.39 9.43 8.23
C LEU A 124 14.01 10.83 8.75
N SER A 125 13.43 10.97 9.94
CA SER A 125 13.06 12.25 10.54
C SER A 125 14.25 12.98 11.16
N LEU A 126 15.36 12.29 11.38
CA LEU A 126 16.55 12.85 12.01
C LEU A 126 17.10 14.05 11.22
N PRO A 127 17.42 15.19 11.88
CA PRO A 127 17.83 16.41 11.20
C PRO A 127 19.00 16.27 10.20
N PRO A 128 20.06 15.46 10.47
CA PRO A 128 21.11 15.25 9.49
C PRO A 128 20.60 14.55 8.21
N LEU A 129 19.71 13.55 8.36
CA LEU A 129 19.12 12.83 7.22
C LEU A 129 18.15 13.72 6.45
N GLN A 130 17.39 14.56 7.13
CA GLN A 130 16.52 15.54 6.48
C GLN A 130 17.34 16.59 5.69
N SER A 131 18.51 17.00 6.20
CA SER A 131 19.42 17.87 5.45
C SER A 131 20.01 17.16 4.24
N LEU A 132 20.46 15.91 4.40
CA LEU A 132 20.97 15.09 3.32
C LEU A 132 19.91 14.87 2.23
N LEU A 133 18.68 14.60 2.63
CA LEU A 133 17.56 14.38 1.69
C LEU A 133 17.32 15.60 0.78
N ARG A 134 17.43 16.81 1.34
CA ARG A 134 17.29 18.04 0.55
C ARG A 134 18.46 18.29 -0.39
N ASN A 135 19.68 17.96 0.04
CA ASN A 135 20.90 18.31 -0.69
C ASN A 135 21.36 17.19 -1.64
N ASN A 136 21.10 15.94 -1.28
CA ASN A 136 21.52 14.76 -2.08
C ASN A 136 20.47 13.64 -1.95
N PRO A 137 19.25 13.78 -2.54
CA PRO A 137 18.22 12.76 -2.48
C PRO A 137 18.66 11.44 -3.14
N GLY A 138 19.63 11.47 -4.07
CA GLY A 138 20.18 10.28 -4.72
C GLY A 138 20.96 9.35 -3.79
N ALA A 139 21.32 9.80 -2.57
CA ALA A 139 21.92 8.94 -1.55
C ALA A 139 20.94 7.95 -0.92
N PHE A 140 19.62 8.15 -1.11
CA PHE A 140 18.57 7.33 -0.50
C PHE A 140 18.07 6.28 -1.48
N HIS A 141 18.09 5.02 -1.05
CA HIS A 141 17.65 3.86 -1.83
C HIS A 141 16.51 3.14 -1.10
N GLY A 142 15.50 2.73 -1.85
CA GLY A 142 14.34 2.03 -1.33
C GLY A 142 14.62 0.57 -0.96
N PHE A 143 13.71 0.00 -0.17
CA PHE A 143 13.68 -1.45 0.06
C PHE A 143 13.24 -2.16 -1.22
N THR A 144 13.96 -3.18 -1.61
CA THR A 144 13.63 -4.10 -2.70
C THR A 144 12.68 -5.19 -2.22
N GLU A 145 12.21 -6.02 -3.12
CA GLU A 145 11.38 -7.18 -2.78
C GLU A 145 12.14 -8.29 -2.05
N GLU A 146 13.47 -8.29 -2.16
CA GLU A 146 14.37 -9.27 -1.53
C GLU A 146 14.75 -8.86 -0.10
N ASP A 147 14.50 -7.60 0.28
CA ASP A 147 14.77 -7.14 1.62
C ASP A 147 13.79 -7.75 2.64
N GLU A 148 14.32 -8.16 3.77
CA GLU A 148 13.47 -8.63 4.87
C GLU A 148 12.76 -7.46 5.57
N PRO A 149 11.46 -7.64 5.91
CA PRO A 149 10.71 -6.63 6.66
C PRO A 149 11.40 -6.24 7.97
N ASN A 150 11.73 -4.95 8.13
CA ASN A 150 12.36 -4.41 9.33
C ASN A 150 11.38 -3.69 10.27
N PHE A 151 10.07 -3.71 9.95
CA PHE A 151 9.01 -3.12 10.76
C PHE A 151 7.86 -4.12 10.90
N SER A 152 8.11 -5.21 11.66
CA SER A 152 7.26 -6.39 11.77
C SER A 152 7.29 -6.96 13.18
N PHE A 153 6.47 -7.97 13.49
CA PHE A 153 6.52 -8.67 14.78
C PHE A 153 7.87 -9.32 15.07
N ARG A 154 8.60 -9.72 14.03
CA ARG A 154 9.95 -10.30 14.17
C ARG A 154 11.02 -9.23 14.43
N ARG A 155 10.76 -7.99 14.03
CA ARG A 155 11.67 -6.85 14.16
C ARG A 155 10.93 -5.61 14.70
N PRO A 156 10.65 -5.59 16.02
CA PRO A 156 10.04 -4.45 16.67
C PRO A 156 11.00 -3.25 16.75
N PRO A 157 10.48 -2.00 16.92
CA PRO A 157 9.07 -1.70 17.11
C PRO A 157 8.29 -1.72 15.80
N CYS A 158 6.99 -2.11 15.87
CA CYS A 158 6.07 -1.99 14.73
C CYS A 158 4.65 -1.73 15.23
N SER A 159 3.77 -1.25 14.34
CA SER A 159 2.34 -1.27 14.60
C SER A 159 1.78 -2.69 14.46
N PHE A 160 0.70 -3.00 15.17
CA PHE A 160 0.03 -4.29 15.00
C PHE A 160 -0.44 -4.52 13.56
N TYR A 161 -0.87 -3.46 12.89
CA TYR A 161 -1.19 -3.49 11.47
C TYR A 161 0.00 -3.95 10.62
N SER A 162 1.17 -3.34 10.80
CA SER A 162 2.38 -3.68 10.03
C SER A 162 2.83 -5.11 10.30
N GLY A 163 2.86 -5.51 11.56
CA GLY A 163 3.18 -6.89 11.95
C GLY A 163 2.24 -7.91 11.33
N SER A 164 0.91 -7.63 11.32
CA SER A 164 -0.08 -8.51 10.71
C SER A 164 0.04 -8.61 9.19
N LYS A 165 0.42 -7.50 8.50
CA LYS A 165 0.67 -7.52 7.05
C LYS A 165 1.94 -8.31 6.70
N ALA A 166 3.01 -8.17 7.47
CA ALA A 166 4.22 -8.96 7.30
C ALA A 166 3.94 -10.47 7.48
N LEU A 167 3.20 -10.84 8.54
CA LEU A 167 2.78 -12.22 8.77
C LEU A 167 1.91 -12.76 7.63
N GLY A 168 1.02 -11.91 7.06
CA GLY A 168 0.22 -12.28 5.90
C GLY A 168 1.07 -12.57 4.66
N GLU A 169 2.11 -11.78 4.39
CA GLU A 169 3.04 -12.07 3.29
C GLU A 169 3.80 -13.38 3.53
N GLU A 170 4.25 -13.65 4.76
CA GLU A 170 4.90 -14.92 5.13
C GLU A 170 3.95 -16.10 4.87
N ALA A 171 2.68 -15.98 5.24
CA ALA A 171 1.69 -17.04 5.09
C ALA A 171 1.31 -17.38 3.64
N VAL A 172 1.52 -16.45 2.69
CA VAL A 172 1.16 -16.66 1.29
C VAL A 172 2.36 -16.87 0.37
N ARG A 173 3.56 -16.48 0.80
CA ARG A 173 4.78 -16.61 0.01
C ARG A 173 5.07 -18.08 -0.29
N GLY A 174 5.25 -18.41 -1.56
CA GLY A 174 5.52 -19.79 -2.01
C GLY A 174 4.31 -20.72 -2.01
N VAL A 175 3.10 -20.23 -1.73
CA VAL A 175 1.87 -21.03 -1.81
C VAL A 175 1.16 -20.81 -3.14
N GLY A 176 1.34 -21.73 -4.08
CA GLY A 176 0.76 -21.66 -5.42
C GLY A 176 1.36 -20.53 -6.27
N GLN A 177 0.63 -20.13 -7.31
CA GLN A 177 1.02 -19.09 -8.25
C GLN A 177 0.40 -17.76 -7.83
N ASN A 178 1.20 -16.89 -7.20
CA ASN A 178 0.66 -15.63 -6.71
C ASN A 178 1.58 -14.42 -6.95
N TYR A 179 0.93 -13.26 -7.07
CA TYR A 179 1.55 -11.96 -6.93
C TYR A 179 1.24 -11.39 -5.54
N ILE A 180 2.23 -10.80 -4.88
CA ILE A 180 2.07 -9.99 -3.67
C ILE A 180 2.40 -8.55 -4.05
N TRP A 181 1.38 -7.68 -4.12
CA TRP A 181 1.52 -6.29 -4.54
C TRP A 181 1.58 -5.36 -3.32
N ARG A 182 2.75 -4.84 -3.02
CA ARG A 182 2.95 -3.89 -1.93
C ARG A 182 2.61 -2.48 -2.40
N LEU A 183 1.47 -1.96 -1.98
CA LEU A 183 1.14 -0.55 -2.15
C LEU A 183 1.65 0.27 -0.96
N ARG A 184 1.77 1.60 -1.16
CA ARG A 184 2.15 2.51 -0.07
C ARG A 184 1.33 3.78 -0.11
N ILE A 185 0.71 4.15 1.02
CA ILE A 185 -0.02 5.42 1.24
C ILE A 185 -0.81 5.83 -0.01
N PRO A 186 -1.95 5.19 -0.30
CA PRO A 186 -2.67 5.41 -1.55
C PRO A 186 -3.31 6.80 -1.61
N PHE A 187 -3.27 7.40 -2.80
CA PHE A 187 -3.90 8.67 -3.12
C PHE A 187 -4.52 8.65 -4.51
N ASP A 188 -5.42 9.57 -4.78
CA ASP A 188 -6.03 9.83 -6.08
C ASP A 188 -6.61 11.25 -6.15
N GLU A 189 -7.35 11.56 -7.21
CA GLU A 189 -7.97 12.85 -7.49
C GLU A 189 -9.30 13.09 -6.74
N PHE A 190 -9.79 12.13 -5.95
CA PHE A 190 -11.10 12.25 -5.28
C PHE A 190 -10.97 12.60 -3.80
N ASP A 191 -11.79 13.54 -3.33
CA ASP A 191 -11.90 13.82 -1.90
C ASP A 191 -12.59 12.66 -1.17
N ASN A 192 -11.78 11.86 -0.47
CA ASN A 192 -12.20 10.65 0.22
C ASN A 192 -11.44 10.50 1.54
N PRO A 193 -12.09 10.14 2.65
CA PRO A 193 -11.42 9.94 3.95
C PRO A 193 -10.28 8.91 3.94
N ARG A 194 -10.21 8.04 2.95
CA ARG A 194 -9.12 7.08 2.76
C ARG A 194 -7.95 7.63 1.93
N ASN A 195 -8.18 8.69 1.17
CA ASN A 195 -7.18 9.33 0.33
C ASN A 195 -6.17 10.11 1.18
N PHE A 196 -4.88 9.92 0.91
CA PHE A 196 -3.82 10.62 1.62
C PHE A 196 -3.90 12.15 1.46
N LEU A 197 -4.26 12.62 0.26
CA LEU A 197 -4.42 14.05 -0.03
C LEU A 197 -5.56 14.66 0.79
N SER A 198 -6.70 13.95 0.94
CA SER A 198 -7.79 14.39 1.81
C SER A 198 -7.37 14.42 3.29
N LYS A 199 -6.63 13.41 3.73
CA LYS A 199 -6.14 13.35 5.12
C LYS A 199 -5.24 14.53 5.44
N LEU A 200 -4.28 14.86 4.57
CA LEU A 200 -3.41 16.03 4.78
C LEU A 200 -4.20 17.33 4.87
N GLN A 201 -5.23 17.48 4.04
CA GLN A 201 -6.10 18.66 4.06
C GLN A 201 -6.98 18.74 5.31
N ASN A 202 -7.22 17.65 6.02
CA ASN A 202 -8.10 17.58 7.19
C ASN A 202 -7.36 17.41 8.53
N TYR A 203 -6.09 17.05 8.54
CA TYR A 203 -5.35 16.91 9.80
C TYR A 203 -5.14 18.26 10.49
N PRO A 204 -5.34 18.36 11.83
CA PRO A 204 -5.04 19.58 12.58
C PRO A 204 -3.58 19.98 12.46
N LYS A 205 -2.68 19.01 12.59
CA LYS A 205 -1.23 19.14 12.36
C LYS A 205 -0.74 17.99 11.49
N VAL A 206 0.15 18.26 10.55
CA VAL A 206 0.75 17.27 9.65
C VAL A 206 2.00 16.67 10.29
N TYR A 207 2.12 15.35 10.23
CA TYR A 207 3.35 14.66 10.55
C TYR A 207 4.23 14.60 9.31
N ASP A 208 5.38 15.29 9.39
CA ASP A 208 6.31 15.35 8.26
C ASP A 208 7.28 14.18 8.29
N ASN A 209 7.23 13.34 7.28
CA ASN A 209 8.16 12.24 7.08
C ASN A 209 8.20 11.82 5.60
N VAL A 210 9.20 11.00 5.25
CA VAL A 210 9.50 10.58 3.88
C VAL A 210 8.80 9.28 3.55
N ASN A 211 8.14 9.22 2.40
CA ASN A 211 7.47 7.99 1.95
C ASN A 211 7.45 7.86 0.42
N SER A 212 7.49 6.63 -0.06
CA SER A 212 6.92 6.27 -1.36
C SER A 212 5.41 6.33 -1.30
N LEU A 213 4.76 6.67 -2.41
CA LEU A 213 3.30 6.75 -2.51
C LEU A 213 2.80 5.96 -3.72
N SER A 214 1.55 5.45 -3.64
CA SER A 214 0.89 4.78 -4.75
C SER A 214 -0.31 5.60 -5.21
N HIS A 215 -0.28 6.11 -6.45
CA HIS A 215 -1.50 6.60 -7.07
C HIS A 215 -2.43 5.42 -7.34
N ARG A 216 -3.66 5.50 -6.88
CA ARG A 216 -4.59 4.35 -6.79
C ARG A 216 -4.88 3.70 -8.15
N ALA A 217 -5.09 4.51 -9.21
CA ALA A 217 -5.31 3.97 -10.56
C ALA A 217 -4.02 3.37 -11.13
N ASP A 218 -2.87 4.06 -11.00
CA ASP A 218 -1.58 3.57 -11.48
C ASP A 218 -1.23 2.22 -10.82
N PHE A 219 -1.48 2.09 -9.50
CA PHE A 219 -1.30 0.84 -8.76
C PHE A 219 -2.13 -0.30 -9.36
N VAL A 220 -3.43 -0.07 -9.56
CA VAL A 220 -4.34 -1.09 -10.06
C VAL A 220 -3.99 -1.49 -11.50
N ASP A 221 -3.73 -0.51 -12.36
CA ASP A 221 -3.38 -0.76 -13.76
C ASP A 221 -2.05 -1.54 -13.85
N ALA A 222 -1.06 -1.23 -12.99
CA ALA A 222 0.20 -1.98 -12.89
C ALA A 222 -0.01 -3.43 -12.43
N CYS A 223 -0.87 -3.67 -11.42
CA CYS A 223 -1.20 -5.02 -10.96
C CYS A 223 -1.84 -5.86 -12.08
N LEU A 224 -2.78 -5.28 -12.83
CA LEU A 224 -3.43 -5.95 -13.95
C LEU A 224 -2.45 -6.19 -15.11
N GLU A 225 -1.55 -5.25 -15.36
CA GLU A 225 -0.55 -5.38 -16.41
C GLU A 225 0.49 -6.46 -16.11
N LEU A 226 0.94 -6.61 -14.84
CA LEU A 226 1.79 -7.73 -14.42
C LEU A 226 1.14 -9.08 -14.77
N TRP A 227 -0.15 -9.24 -14.47
CA TRP A 227 -0.88 -10.46 -14.81
C TRP A 227 -1.02 -10.66 -16.34
N ARG A 228 -1.43 -9.62 -17.08
CA ARG A 228 -1.59 -9.68 -18.55
C ARG A 228 -0.29 -10.03 -19.28
N ARG A 229 0.84 -9.50 -18.80
CA ARG A 229 2.18 -9.81 -19.33
C ARG A 229 2.70 -11.17 -18.89
N ARG A 230 1.98 -11.86 -18.02
CA ARG A 230 2.48 -13.09 -17.39
C ARG A 230 3.86 -12.88 -16.75
N ALA A 231 4.05 -11.72 -16.11
CA ALA A 231 5.28 -11.44 -15.38
C ALA A 231 5.54 -12.57 -14.35
N PRO A 232 6.79 -12.86 -13.97
CA PRO A 232 7.08 -13.89 -12.96
C PRO A 232 6.28 -13.65 -11.68
N PHE A 233 5.69 -14.71 -11.14
CA PHE A 233 5.00 -14.63 -9.85
C PHE A 233 5.96 -14.22 -8.73
N GLY A 234 5.43 -13.64 -7.66
CA GLY A 234 6.19 -13.21 -6.50
C GLY A 234 5.83 -11.81 -6.03
N VAL A 235 6.69 -11.24 -5.20
CA VAL A 235 6.48 -9.91 -4.59
C VAL A 235 6.86 -8.81 -5.58
N TYR A 236 6.06 -7.74 -5.59
CA TYR A 236 6.32 -6.50 -6.33
C TYR A 236 5.99 -5.28 -5.47
N ASN A 237 6.92 -4.36 -5.35
CA ASN A 237 6.64 -3.03 -4.84
C ASN A 237 5.95 -2.22 -5.95
N VAL A 238 4.71 -1.81 -5.69
CA VAL A 238 3.90 -1.10 -6.70
C VAL A 238 3.59 0.30 -6.19
N THR A 239 4.59 1.17 -6.27
CA THR A 239 4.50 2.60 -5.94
C THR A 239 4.92 3.44 -7.14
N ASN A 240 4.48 4.69 -7.19
CA ASN A 240 5.02 5.62 -8.18
C ASN A 240 6.51 5.85 -7.91
N PRO A 241 7.39 5.80 -8.93
CA PRO A 241 8.83 5.98 -8.77
C PRO A 241 9.18 7.27 -8.03
N GLY A 242 10.13 7.16 -7.09
CA GLY A 242 10.55 8.25 -6.23
C GLY A 242 9.85 8.25 -4.86
N PHE A 243 10.07 9.32 -4.12
CA PHE A 243 9.54 9.53 -2.77
C PHE A 243 9.35 11.02 -2.51
N VAL A 244 8.54 11.33 -1.52
CA VAL A 244 8.24 12.71 -1.12
C VAL A 244 8.11 12.82 0.40
N THR A 245 8.32 14.03 0.93
CA THR A 245 7.94 14.36 2.31
C THR A 245 6.48 14.80 2.36
N SER A 246 5.84 14.68 3.53
CA SER A 246 4.49 15.23 3.71
C SER A 246 4.47 16.74 3.48
N ARG A 247 5.56 17.44 3.82
CA ARG A 247 5.74 18.89 3.59
C ARG A 247 5.70 19.21 2.10
N GLN A 248 6.44 18.50 1.27
CA GLN A 248 6.43 18.67 -0.18
C GLN A 248 5.02 18.46 -0.75
N VAL A 249 4.28 17.46 -0.26
CA VAL A 249 2.89 17.25 -0.69
C VAL A 249 1.98 18.40 -0.27
N VAL A 250 2.13 18.93 0.95
CA VAL A 250 1.39 20.12 1.43
C VAL A 250 1.71 21.34 0.59
N GLU A 251 2.97 21.58 0.24
CA GLU A 251 3.38 22.67 -0.65
C GLU A 251 2.70 22.54 -2.04
N MET A 252 2.61 21.34 -2.58
CA MET A 252 1.88 21.08 -3.84
C MET A 252 0.37 21.37 -3.68
N ILE A 253 -0.25 20.96 -2.55
CA ILE A 253 -1.65 21.27 -2.26
C ILE A 253 -1.86 22.79 -2.20
N GLN A 254 -1.00 23.51 -1.48
CA GLN A 254 -1.08 24.97 -1.37
C GLN A 254 -0.94 25.67 -2.73
N ASN A 255 0.00 25.24 -3.55
CA ASN A 255 0.27 25.87 -4.84
C ASN A 255 -0.82 25.57 -5.89
N ILE A 256 -1.40 24.36 -5.88
CA ILE A 256 -2.36 23.92 -6.92
C ILE A 256 -3.80 24.21 -6.50
N LEU A 257 -4.20 23.78 -5.29
CA LEU A 257 -5.58 23.93 -4.81
C LEU A 257 -5.83 25.29 -4.12
N LYS A 258 -4.79 25.95 -3.63
CA LYS A 258 -4.85 27.25 -2.96
C LYS A 258 -5.90 27.31 -1.82
N PRO A 259 -5.89 26.34 -0.89
CA PRO A 259 -6.85 26.30 0.21
C PRO A 259 -6.67 27.53 1.12
N ARG A 260 -7.77 28.01 1.73
CA ARG A 260 -7.72 29.17 2.64
C ARG A 260 -7.04 28.87 3.98
N ARG A 261 -6.88 27.58 4.35
CA ARG A 261 -6.28 27.18 5.63
C ARG A 261 -4.76 27.19 5.57
N ALA A 262 -4.13 27.55 6.69
CA ALA A 262 -2.73 27.23 6.94
C ALA A 262 -2.55 25.75 7.32
N PHE A 263 -1.36 25.22 7.09
CA PHE A 263 -0.97 23.88 7.51
C PHE A 263 0.07 23.95 8.60
N ASP A 264 -0.28 23.45 9.78
CA ASP A 264 0.64 23.31 10.88
C ASP A 264 1.31 21.93 10.85
N PHE A 265 2.54 21.89 11.34
CA PHE A 265 3.31 20.65 11.43
C PHE A 265 3.65 20.34 12.88
N TRP A 266 3.74 19.06 13.20
CA TRP A 266 4.34 18.63 14.47
C TRP A 266 5.81 19.07 14.50
N ALA A 267 6.26 19.56 15.64
CA ALA A 267 7.62 20.10 15.77
C ALA A 267 8.70 19.00 15.61
N ASN A 268 8.38 17.79 16.06
CA ASN A 268 9.22 16.60 15.95
C ASN A 268 8.42 15.32 16.24
N ASP A 269 9.06 14.17 16.07
CA ASP A 269 8.49 12.85 16.33
C ASP A 269 8.04 12.69 17.79
N GLN A 270 8.79 13.21 18.75
CA GLN A 270 8.47 13.10 20.17
C GLN A 270 7.11 13.76 20.48
N GLU A 271 6.86 14.96 19.96
CA GLU A 271 5.57 15.63 20.11
C GLU A 271 4.45 14.83 19.45
N PHE A 272 4.67 14.37 18.21
CA PHE A 272 3.70 13.59 17.45
C PHE A 272 3.29 12.30 18.18
N TYR A 273 4.25 11.50 18.65
CA TYR A 273 3.98 10.25 19.35
C TYR A 273 3.37 10.46 20.74
N ARG A 274 3.70 11.56 21.41
CA ARG A 274 3.09 11.88 22.70
C ARG A 274 1.62 12.28 22.58
N VAL A 275 1.23 12.99 21.51
CA VAL A 275 -0.08 13.66 21.42
C VAL A 275 -1.04 12.94 20.45
N ALA A 276 -0.57 12.47 19.31
CA ALA A 276 -1.43 12.06 18.21
C ALA A 276 -1.37 10.57 17.87
N ALA A 277 -0.20 9.94 17.92
CA ALA A 277 -0.06 8.55 17.50
C ALA A 277 0.02 7.62 18.71
N LYS A 278 -0.80 6.56 18.69
CA LYS A 278 -0.81 5.52 19.73
C LYS A 278 0.11 4.34 19.42
N THR A 279 0.61 4.27 18.18
CA THR A 279 1.46 3.18 17.72
C THR A 279 2.55 3.71 16.78
N PRO A 280 3.71 3.06 16.69
CA PRO A 280 4.76 3.44 15.74
C PRO A 280 4.24 3.53 14.31
N ARG A 281 4.73 4.52 13.55
CA ARG A 281 4.40 4.71 12.13
C ARG A 281 5.53 4.20 11.25
N SER A 282 5.16 3.46 10.23
CA SER A 282 6.06 3.11 9.15
C SER A 282 6.23 4.33 8.24
N ASN A 283 7.45 4.70 7.96
CA ASN A 283 7.82 5.72 6.96
C ASN A 283 8.97 5.14 6.14
N CYS A 284 8.74 4.86 4.87
CA CYS A 284 9.76 4.14 4.08
C CYS A 284 9.77 4.52 2.61
N ILE A 285 10.92 4.28 2.00
CA ILE A 285 11.13 4.33 0.56
C ILE A 285 11.14 2.89 0.04
N LEU A 286 10.41 2.64 -1.06
CA LEU A 286 10.38 1.36 -1.75
C LEU A 286 11.06 1.48 -3.11
N ASP A 287 11.88 0.51 -3.45
CA ASP A 287 12.46 0.35 -4.79
C ASP A 287 11.45 -0.31 -5.72
N VAL A 288 11.33 0.19 -6.94
CA VAL A 288 10.39 -0.30 -7.95
C VAL A 288 11.09 -0.85 -9.19
N SER A 289 12.39 -1.08 -9.11
CA SER A 289 13.21 -1.53 -10.26
C SER A 289 12.72 -2.84 -10.82
N LYS A 290 12.25 -3.76 -9.97
CA LYS A 290 11.66 -5.05 -10.40
C LYS A 290 10.38 -4.86 -11.22
N LEU A 291 9.51 -3.94 -10.82
CA LEU A 291 8.29 -3.60 -11.57
C LEU A 291 8.64 -3.02 -12.94
N LEU A 292 9.61 -2.10 -12.99
CA LEU A 292 10.08 -1.48 -14.24
C LEU A 292 10.73 -2.52 -15.15
N ALA A 293 11.55 -3.42 -14.60
CA ALA A 293 12.17 -4.53 -15.34
C ALA A 293 11.15 -5.53 -15.90
N ALA A 294 9.99 -5.67 -15.25
CA ALA A 294 8.85 -6.46 -15.76
C ALA A 294 8.11 -5.75 -16.93
N GLY A 295 8.58 -4.58 -17.36
CA GLY A 295 7.98 -3.81 -18.45
C GLY A 295 6.72 -3.05 -18.07
N VAL A 296 6.53 -2.75 -16.77
CA VAL A 296 5.38 -2.03 -16.24
C VAL A 296 5.84 -0.65 -15.73
N PRO A 297 5.95 0.35 -16.61
CA PRO A 297 6.35 1.70 -16.22
C PRO A 297 5.22 2.41 -15.48
N LEU A 298 5.59 3.18 -14.47
CA LEU A 298 4.71 4.12 -13.77
C LEU A 298 5.28 5.54 -13.89
N ARG A 299 4.41 6.54 -13.89
CA ARG A 299 4.84 7.94 -13.85
C ARG A 299 5.47 8.27 -12.48
N PRO A 300 6.45 9.19 -12.42
CA PRO A 300 7.07 9.62 -11.18
C PRO A 300 6.03 10.14 -10.16
N VAL A 301 6.30 9.95 -8.87
CA VAL A 301 5.38 10.33 -7.78
C VAL A 301 5.01 11.81 -7.80
N GLY A 302 5.95 12.70 -8.11
CA GLY A 302 5.67 14.14 -8.22
C GLY A 302 4.68 14.47 -9.34
N GLN A 303 4.80 13.80 -10.50
CA GLN A 303 3.86 13.96 -11.61
C GLN A 303 2.48 13.41 -11.22
N ALA A 304 2.42 12.21 -10.63
CA ALA A 304 1.16 11.60 -10.21
C ALA A 304 0.40 12.49 -9.20
N LEU A 305 1.12 13.09 -8.23
CA LEU A 305 0.56 14.03 -7.27
C LEU A 305 0.03 15.31 -7.94
N ALA A 306 0.81 15.91 -8.83
CA ALA A 306 0.41 17.12 -9.54
C ALA A 306 -0.85 16.88 -10.37
N ASP A 307 -0.92 15.75 -11.09
CA ASP A 307 -2.07 15.40 -11.92
C ASP A 307 -3.31 15.13 -11.07
N ALA A 308 -3.18 14.41 -9.95
CA ALA A 308 -4.29 14.17 -9.01
C ALA A 308 -4.81 15.47 -8.41
N LEU A 309 -3.93 16.40 -8.02
CA LEU A 309 -4.33 17.71 -7.48
C LEU A 309 -4.99 18.60 -8.53
N ARG A 310 -4.51 18.62 -9.77
CA ARG A 310 -5.15 19.38 -10.86
C ARG A 310 -6.54 18.87 -11.20
N GLN A 311 -6.78 17.58 -11.01
CA GLN A 311 -8.08 16.92 -11.26
C GLN A 311 -8.90 16.76 -9.99
N TRP A 312 -8.50 17.41 -8.88
CA TRP A 312 -9.14 17.29 -7.58
C TRP A 312 -10.62 17.61 -7.62
N ARG A 313 -11.45 16.70 -7.10
CA ARG A 313 -12.90 16.82 -7.10
C ARG A 313 -13.56 16.05 -5.97
N PRO A 314 -14.81 16.38 -5.58
CA PRO A 314 -15.59 15.56 -4.67
C PRO A 314 -15.72 14.12 -5.17
N LEU A 315 -15.92 13.19 -4.25
CA LEU A 315 -16.24 11.81 -4.59
C LEU A 315 -17.59 11.79 -5.33
N PRO A 316 -17.69 11.10 -6.49
CA PRO A 316 -18.94 10.95 -7.23
C PRO A 316 -19.98 10.12 -6.48
#